data_e0087f43513902a6894f080db20b755b
#
_entry.id   e0087f43513902a6894f080db20b755b
#
_cell.length_a   1.000
_cell.length_b   1.000
_cell.length_c   1.000
_cell.angle_alpha   90.00
_cell.angle_beta   90.00
_cell.angle_gamma   90.00
#
_symmetry.space_group_name_H-M   'P 1'
#
loop_
_entity.id
_entity.type
_entity.pdbx_description
1 polymer ?
#
loop_
_entity_poly.entity_id
_entity_poly.type
_entity_poly.pdbx_seq_one_letter_code
_entity_poly.pdbx_strand_id
1 'polypeptide(L)'
;MFEVGQRWISDTESDLGLGMVQEVDFRQVAILYPAADEVRRYAKDQAPLTRIKFNVEDTVTLEDGSKFVIAEIQEMNGILFYGDADRIIPETQLSGHIQLSQASERLLAGQV
;
A
#
# COMPACT_ATOMS: atom_id res chain seq x y z
N MET A 1 -2.32 -10.34 8.24
CA MET A 1 -3.01 -9.66 9.34
C MET A 1 -3.25 -8.21 8.99
N PHE A 2 -4.49 -7.77 9.10
CA PHE A 2 -4.85 -6.40 8.72
C PHE A 2 -4.67 -5.44 9.89
N GLU A 3 -4.07 -4.29 9.62
CA GLU A 3 -3.94 -3.19 10.56
C GLU A 3 -4.31 -1.88 9.88
N VAL A 4 -4.99 -0.99 10.60
CA VAL A 4 -5.37 0.30 10.04
C VAL A 4 -4.13 1.04 9.56
N GLY A 5 -4.17 1.54 8.33
CA GLY A 5 -3.07 2.26 7.71
C GLY A 5 -2.24 1.43 6.75
N GLN A 6 -2.37 0.11 6.76
CA GLN A 6 -1.66 -0.73 5.80
C GLN A 6 -2.15 -0.48 4.38
N ARG A 7 -1.27 -0.66 3.41
CA ARG A 7 -1.62 -0.48 2.01
C ARG A 7 -1.76 -1.83 1.32
N TRP A 8 -2.88 -1.99 0.64
CA TRP A 8 -3.24 -3.24 -0.04
C TRP A 8 -3.81 -2.91 -1.40
N ILE A 9 -3.76 -3.85 -2.34
CA ILE A 9 -4.44 -3.71 -3.64
C ILE A 9 -5.47 -4.82 -3.77
N SER A 10 -6.49 -4.53 -4.58
CA SER A 10 -7.51 -5.53 -4.91
C SER A 10 -6.97 -6.44 -6.02
N ASP A 11 -7.04 -7.75 -5.80
CA ASP A 11 -6.62 -8.73 -6.79
C ASP A 11 -7.59 -8.81 -7.96
N THR A 12 -8.83 -8.37 -7.77
CA THR A 12 -9.88 -8.48 -8.78
C THR A 12 -10.24 -7.15 -9.42
N GLU A 13 -9.93 -6.04 -8.76
CA GLU A 13 -10.27 -4.71 -9.24
C GLU A 13 -9.06 -3.78 -9.11
N SER A 14 -7.99 -4.11 -9.83
CA SER A 14 -6.73 -3.39 -9.71
C SER A 14 -6.83 -1.91 -10.11
N ASP A 15 -7.85 -1.55 -10.89
CA ASP A 15 -8.07 -0.17 -11.29
C ASP A 15 -8.54 0.73 -10.15
N LEU A 16 -8.92 0.15 -9.01
CA LEU A 16 -9.21 0.96 -7.82
C LEU A 16 -7.97 1.66 -7.27
N GLY A 17 -6.80 1.19 -7.62
CA GLY A 17 -5.55 1.80 -7.17
C GLY A 17 -5.08 1.25 -5.83
N LEU A 18 -4.17 1.97 -5.20
CA LEU A 18 -3.60 1.56 -3.92
C LEU A 18 -4.56 1.87 -2.80
N GLY A 19 -5.03 0.83 -2.11
CA GLY A 19 -5.96 0.97 -1.01
C GLY A 19 -5.25 1.15 0.34
N MET A 20 -6.03 1.54 1.32
CA MET A 20 -5.55 1.70 2.70
C MET A 20 -6.58 1.12 3.64
N VAL A 21 -6.13 0.32 4.61
CA VAL A 21 -7.02 -0.22 5.62
C VAL A 21 -7.57 0.94 6.45
N GLN A 22 -8.88 1.08 6.45
CA GLN A 22 -9.57 2.14 7.16
C GLN A 22 -10.16 1.66 8.48
N GLU A 23 -10.63 0.42 8.49
CA GLU A 23 -11.26 -0.14 9.66
C GLU A 23 -11.09 -1.65 9.67
N VAL A 24 -10.83 -2.21 10.83
CA VAL A 24 -10.72 -3.66 11.00
C VAL A 24 -11.66 -4.06 12.13
N ASP A 25 -12.59 -4.97 11.85
CA ASP A 25 -13.41 -5.51 12.92
C ASP A 25 -13.19 -7.02 13.00
N PHE A 26 -14.04 -7.69 13.73
CA PHE A 26 -13.89 -9.10 14.02
C PHE A 26 -13.89 -9.97 12.75
N ARG A 27 -14.72 -9.63 11.76
CA ARG A 27 -14.91 -10.46 10.57
C ARG A 27 -14.60 -9.77 9.27
N GLN A 28 -14.52 -8.45 9.27
CA GLN A 28 -14.43 -7.67 8.04
C GLN A 28 -13.30 -6.67 8.12
N VAL A 29 -12.83 -6.27 6.94
CA VAL A 29 -11.89 -5.18 6.81
C VAL A 29 -12.46 -4.21 5.80
N ALA A 30 -12.38 -2.90 6.10
CA ALA A 30 -12.81 -1.85 5.19
C ALA A 30 -11.56 -1.23 4.58
N ILE A 31 -11.53 -1.18 3.26
CA ILE A 31 -10.42 -0.61 2.50
C ILE A 31 -10.90 0.65 1.81
N LEU A 32 -10.19 1.75 2.06
CA LEU A 32 -10.41 3.00 1.34
C LEU A 32 -9.49 3.02 0.13
N TYR A 33 -10.05 3.32 -1.03
CA TYR A 33 -9.30 3.48 -2.27
C TYR A 33 -9.32 4.97 -2.65
N PRO A 34 -8.32 5.75 -2.23
CA PRO A 34 -8.37 7.20 -2.41
C PRO A 34 -8.45 7.63 -3.86
N ALA A 35 -7.79 6.91 -4.77
CA ALA A 35 -7.80 7.27 -6.18
C ALA A 35 -9.18 7.11 -6.79
N ALA A 36 -9.99 6.18 -6.28
CA ALA A 36 -11.34 5.92 -6.78
C ALA A 36 -12.41 6.58 -5.90
N ASP A 37 -12.02 7.12 -4.75
CA ASP A 37 -12.93 7.71 -3.77
C ASP A 37 -14.01 6.70 -3.37
N GLU A 38 -13.59 5.47 -3.08
CA GLU A 38 -14.50 4.39 -2.70
C GLU A 38 -14.00 3.62 -1.50
N VAL A 39 -14.93 3.08 -0.74
CA VAL A 39 -14.62 2.17 0.37
C VAL A 39 -15.25 0.83 0.04
N ARG A 40 -14.47 -0.25 0.18
CA ARG A 40 -14.96 -1.62 0.00
C ARG A 40 -14.77 -2.39 1.28
N ARG A 41 -15.73 -3.26 1.58
CA ARG A 41 -15.65 -4.13 2.76
C ARG A 41 -15.48 -5.57 2.29
N TYR A 42 -14.58 -6.28 2.96
CA TYR A 42 -14.25 -7.66 2.60
C TYR A 42 -14.30 -8.53 3.84
N ALA A 43 -14.67 -9.79 3.67
CA ALA A 43 -14.53 -10.79 4.72
C ALA A 43 -13.04 -11.05 4.91
N LYS A 44 -12.55 -10.99 6.13
CA LYS A 44 -11.11 -11.05 6.41
C LYS A 44 -10.45 -12.34 5.94
N ASP A 45 -11.16 -13.44 6.04
CA ASP A 45 -10.60 -14.75 5.70
C ASP A 45 -10.68 -15.07 4.21
N GLN A 46 -11.36 -14.24 3.43
CA GLN A 46 -11.52 -14.47 1.99
C GLN A 46 -11.25 -13.22 1.15
N ALA A 47 -10.60 -12.24 1.74
CA ALA A 47 -10.35 -10.96 1.06
C ALA A 47 -9.40 -11.16 -0.12
N PRO A 48 -9.83 -10.79 -1.35
CA PRO A 48 -8.95 -10.89 -2.53
C PRO A 48 -8.03 -9.68 -2.60
N LEU A 49 -7.13 -9.59 -1.64
CA LEU A 49 -6.25 -8.43 -1.46
C LEU A 49 -4.80 -8.89 -1.36
N THR A 50 -3.89 -8.06 -1.87
CA THR A 50 -2.46 -8.29 -1.78
C THR A 50 -1.80 -7.15 -1.02
N ARG A 51 -1.01 -7.50 -0.01
CA ARG A 51 -0.25 -6.54 0.77
C ARG A 51 0.85 -5.94 -0.10
N ILE A 52 0.97 -4.62 -0.11
CA ILE A 52 1.98 -3.93 -0.92
C ILE A 52 3.14 -3.50 -0.03
N LYS A 53 4.34 -3.82 -0.47
CA LYS A 53 5.58 -3.40 0.16
C LYS A 53 6.56 -3.05 -0.93
N PHE A 54 7.09 -1.84 -0.87
CA PHE A 54 8.12 -1.40 -1.80
C PHE A 54 9.50 -1.76 -1.27
N ASN A 55 10.49 -1.70 -2.13
CA ASN A 55 11.85 -2.11 -1.79
C ASN A 55 12.77 -0.91 -1.67
N VAL A 56 13.91 -1.13 -1.00
CA VAL A 56 14.99 -0.14 -0.99
C VAL A 56 15.36 0.20 -2.42
N GLU A 57 15.57 1.50 -2.68
CA GLU A 57 15.89 2.10 -3.98
C GLU A 57 14.69 2.28 -4.91
N ASP A 58 13.51 1.82 -4.51
CA ASP A 58 12.30 2.15 -5.26
C ASP A 58 11.97 3.62 -5.08
N THR A 59 11.42 4.21 -6.13
CA THR A 59 10.89 5.56 -6.08
C THR A 59 9.38 5.48 -5.96
N VAL A 60 8.81 6.11 -4.95
CA VAL A 60 7.37 6.12 -4.76
C VAL A 60 6.87 7.55 -4.81
N THR A 61 5.57 7.70 -5.05
CA THR A 61 4.91 9.01 -5.06
C THR A 61 4.12 9.17 -3.77
N LEU A 62 4.26 10.32 -3.12
CA LEU A 62 3.54 10.64 -1.91
C LEU A 62 2.22 11.33 -2.25
N GLU A 63 1.35 11.49 -1.25
CA GLU A 63 0.02 12.11 -1.47
C GLU A 63 0.10 13.52 -2.02
N ASP A 64 1.17 14.25 -1.70
CA ASP A 64 1.34 15.61 -2.19
C ASP A 64 1.94 15.67 -3.59
N GLY A 65 2.16 14.51 -4.22
CA GLY A 65 2.72 14.42 -5.56
C GLY A 65 4.22 14.37 -5.60
N SER A 66 4.90 14.53 -4.48
CA SER A 66 6.36 14.50 -4.46
C SER A 66 6.87 13.08 -4.60
N LYS A 67 8.13 12.95 -5.00
CA LYS A 67 8.79 11.66 -5.12
C LYS A 67 9.68 11.38 -3.92
N PHE A 68 9.80 10.11 -3.59
CA PHE A 68 10.56 9.68 -2.42
C PHE A 68 11.32 8.40 -2.80
N VAL A 69 12.64 8.43 -2.67
CA VAL A 69 13.47 7.25 -2.94
C VAL A 69 13.73 6.55 -1.61
N ILE A 70 13.35 5.29 -1.53
CA ILE A 70 13.42 4.52 -0.29
C ILE A 70 14.86 4.09 -0.04
N ALA A 71 15.41 4.48 1.10
CA ALA A 71 16.76 4.09 1.52
C ALA A 71 16.72 3.02 2.62
N GLU A 72 15.66 3.01 3.42
CA GLU A 72 15.51 2.00 4.47
C GLU A 72 14.03 1.72 4.71
N ILE A 73 13.75 0.57 5.28
CA ILE A 73 12.38 0.14 5.57
C ILE A 73 12.34 -0.41 6.98
N GLN A 74 11.34 0.01 7.74
CA GLN A 74 11.11 -0.49 9.09
C GLN A 74 9.65 -0.91 9.20
N GLU A 75 9.37 -1.82 10.09
CA GLU A 75 8.00 -2.22 10.37
C GLU A 75 7.74 -2.12 11.86
N MET A 76 6.66 -1.44 12.23
CA MET A 76 6.25 -1.31 13.63
C MET A 76 4.75 -1.48 13.72
N ASN A 77 4.32 -2.42 14.56
CA ASN A 77 2.90 -2.70 14.79
C ASN A 77 2.13 -2.97 13.49
N GLY A 78 2.78 -3.66 12.54
CA GLY A 78 2.14 -4.01 11.28
C GLY A 78 2.16 -2.93 10.22
N ILE A 79 2.71 -1.75 10.52
CA ILE A 79 2.79 -0.63 9.58
C ILE A 79 4.22 -0.49 9.08
N LEU A 80 4.35 -0.33 7.76
CA LEU A 80 5.65 -0.11 7.14
C LEU A 80 6.00 1.37 7.17
N PHE A 81 7.26 1.65 7.48
CA PHE A 81 7.82 3.00 7.44
C PHE A 81 8.96 3.00 6.45
N TYR A 82 8.94 3.97 5.55
CA TYR A 82 9.96 4.12 4.52
C TYR A 82 10.79 5.35 4.83
N GLY A 83 12.10 5.20 4.79
CA GLY A 83 13.00 6.28 5.15
C GLY A 83 14.01 6.62 4.08
N ASP A 84 14.45 7.88 4.09
CA ASP A 84 15.62 8.30 3.33
C ASP A 84 16.59 9.00 4.30
N ALA A 85 17.57 9.73 3.79
CA ALA A 85 18.57 10.38 4.65
C ALA A 85 17.97 11.44 5.56
N ASP A 86 16.82 12.00 5.20
CA ASP A 86 16.26 13.17 5.86
C ASP A 86 15.03 12.89 6.71
N ARG A 87 14.24 11.86 6.37
CA ARG A 87 12.97 11.64 7.05
C ARG A 87 12.52 10.19 6.92
N ILE A 88 11.57 9.85 7.76
CA ILE A 88 10.89 8.54 7.73
C ILE A 88 9.40 8.83 7.63
N ILE A 89 8.72 8.15 6.72
CA ILE A 89 7.28 8.33 6.51
C ILE A 89 6.56 7.00 6.66
N PRO A 90 5.33 7.01 7.19
CA PRO A 90 4.53 5.80 7.21
C PRO A 90 3.95 5.53 5.82
N GLU A 91 3.62 4.27 5.56
CA GLU A 91 3.04 3.89 4.27
C GLU A 91 1.71 4.61 4.00
N THR A 92 1.06 5.15 5.02
CA THR A 92 -0.18 5.89 4.83
C THR A 92 0.00 7.13 3.98
N GLN A 93 1.22 7.65 3.86
CA GLN A 93 1.48 8.85 3.06
C GLN A 93 1.73 8.57 1.59
N LEU A 94 1.74 7.31 1.18
CA LEU A 94 1.88 6.97 -0.22
C LEU A 94 0.61 7.35 -1.00
N SER A 95 0.80 7.84 -2.22
CA SER A 95 -0.31 8.25 -3.06
C SER A 95 -1.19 7.07 -3.45
N GLY A 96 -2.50 7.24 -3.41
CA GLY A 96 -3.44 6.24 -3.94
C GLY A 96 -3.37 6.11 -5.44
N HIS A 97 -2.72 7.06 -6.11
CA HIS A 97 -2.58 7.06 -7.57
C HIS A 97 -1.28 6.39 -8.04
N ILE A 98 -0.57 5.70 -7.16
CA ILE A 98 0.63 4.95 -7.55
C ILE A 98 0.24 3.95 -8.63
N GLN A 99 1.08 3.87 -9.68
CA GLN A 99 0.83 2.95 -10.79
C GLN A 99 1.16 1.53 -10.36
N LEU A 100 0.11 0.78 -10.08
CA LEU A 100 0.28 -0.59 -9.61
C LEU A 100 0.90 -1.51 -10.64
N SER A 101 0.72 -1.19 -11.93
CA SER A 101 1.35 -1.96 -12.99
C SER A 101 2.87 -1.92 -12.86
N GLN A 102 3.43 -0.76 -12.47
CA GLN A 102 4.86 -0.67 -12.24
C GLN A 102 5.30 -1.52 -11.06
N ALA A 103 4.54 -1.49 -9.98
CA ALA A 103 4.84 -2.31 -8.82
C ALA A 103 4.78 -3.78 -9.18
N SER A 104 3.77 -4.19 -9.94
CA SER A 104 3.63 -5.57 -10.39
C SER A 104 4.78 -5.98 -11.29
N GLU A 105 5.19 -5.11 -12.19
CA GLU A 105 6.30 -5.38 -13.08
C GLU A 105 7.59 -5.55 -12.31
N ARG A 106 7.81 -4.75 -11.27
CA ARG A 106 9.00 -4.88 -10.43
C ARG A 106 9.01 -6.21 -9.70
N LEU A 107 7.87 -6.64 -9.20
CA LEU A 107 7.77 -7.92 -8.53
C LEU A 107 8.07 -9.06 -9.49
N LEU A 108 7.53 -8.97 -10.71
CA LEU A 108 7.80 -9.98 -11.73
C LEU A 108 9.26 -9.97 -12.14
N ALA A 109 9.83 -8.78 -12.34
CA ALA A 109 11.23 -8.66 -12.69
C ALA A 109 12.13 -9.25 -11.62
N GLY A 110 11.76 -9.10 -10.36
CA GLY A 110 12.50 -9.63 -9.25
C GLY A 110 12.52 -11.15 -9.20
N GLN A 111 11.65 -11.79 -9.96
CA GLN A 111 11.57 -13.24 -10.03
C GLN A 111 12.38 -13.83 -11.19
N VAL A 112 12.83 -12.99 -12.06
CA VAL A 112 13.64 -13.38 -13.20
C VAL A 112 15.13 -13.26 -12.87
#